data_a7a7dfdb79d33b679246d4f4cb90c779
#
_entry.id   a7a7dfdb79d33b679246d4f4cb90c779
#
_cell.length_a   1.000
_cell.length_b   1.000
_cell.length_c   1.000
_cell.angle_alpha   90.00
_cell.angle_beta   90.00
_cell.angle_gamma   90.00
#
_symmetry.space_group_name_H-M   'P 1'
#
loop_
_entity.id
_entity.type
_entity.pdbx_description
1 polymer ?
#
loop_
_entity_poly.entity_id
_entity_poly.type
_entity_poly.pdbx_seq_one_letter_code
_entity_poly.pdbx_strand_id
1 'polypeptide(L)'
;MRKRDIKIQVNTILWEMALKRIENEFGKKYCKTDCILIIMLLALYKKKNKLRKADNLYLAINHPDQLSTSAYKSITIAVYDGLLDMLQEQHPSNTYSQIIEYALVDYLVLPITFYTDCISPLYTIVGSKNHTMQVATADAVNAMNIPYESFTLIDGCCATGSLFLGLKTYPWKSVVLNDLNPLRTNFLNVLKKEPIKLIKRLLETNLSFIEQPETKNPKLSAYKKAINDYAEKRANYHKVDRDIDIAYKMFIVQCIDKAIVERAGKIMERIFRFLPAHLKLQNAVITQQDCLNYLKNDTTNKLVLLDVPYIGSEYTCSIVGYKYQPFHKNVADCLQNAEYSFLYYCRSTPPKSESTFNREDAEHIMKMKLGQYFMNKGYYFQKVPLDNDTELMVSNQLYNSKVQFQWTNTNENIT
;
A
#
# COMPACT_ATOMS: atom_id res chain seq x y z
N MET A 1 5.91 -10.34 20.16
CA MET A 1 5.22 -9.85 21.39
C MET A 1 4.59 -11.00 22.14
N ARG A 2 4.62 -10.95 23.47
CA ARG A 2 3.95 -11.95 24.31
C ARG A 2 2.45 -11.67 24.34
N LYS A 3 1.63 -12.73 24.41
CA LYS A 3 0.19 -12.65 24.69
C LYS A 3 -0.06 -12.77 26.19
N ARG A 4 -1.01 -11.99 26.69
CA ARG A 4 -1.58 -12.17 28.04
C ARG A 4 -3.10 -12.06 27.97
N ASP A 5 -3.75 -12.73 28.89
CA ASP A 5 -5.18 -12.57 29.10
C ASP A 5 -5.46 -11.37 29.99
N ILE A 6 -6.35 -10.51 29.52
CA ILE A 6 -6.87 -9.38 30.31
C ILE A 6 -8.37 -9.46 30.41
N LYS A 7 -8.89 -9.03 31.56
CA LYS A 7 -10.32 -8.89 31.79
C LYS A 7 -10.69 -7.41 31.66
N ILE A 8 -11.60 -7.12 30.74
CA ILE A 8 -12.08 -5.76 30.49
C ILE A 8 -13.59 -5.68 30.65
N GLN A 9 -14.06 -4.51 31.01
CA GLN A 9 -15.49 -4.16 31.03
C GLN A 9 -15.80 -3.42 29.71
N VAL A 10 -16.81 -3.87 28.99
CA VAL A 10 -17.26 -3.24 27.75
C VAL A 10 -18.78 -3.04 27.78
N ASN A 11 -19.21 -1.92 27.24
CA ASN A 11 -20.62 -1.67 27.01
C ASN A 11 -21.16 -2.70 26.00
N THR A 12 -22.21 -3.41 26.37
CA THR A 12 -22.73 -4.55 25.58
C THR A 12 -23.21 -4.12 24.20
N ILE A 13 -23.89 -2.99 24.10
CA ILE A 13 -24.43 -2.48 22.82
C ILE A 13 -23.29 -2.07 21.90
N LEU A 14 -22.34 -1.26 22.37
CA LEU A 14 -21.17 -0.84 21.57
C LEU A 14 -20.38 -2.05 21.08
N TRP A 15 -20.23 -3.06 21.93
CA TRP A 15 -19.55 -4.29 21.58
C TRP A 15 -20.25 -5.05 20.43
N GLU A 16 -21.56 -5.22 20.52
CA GLU A 16 -22.35 -5.93 19.49
C GLU A 16 -22.39 -5.16 18.17
N MET A 17 -22.52 -3.83 18.24
CA MET A 17 -22.43 -2.97 17.05
C MET A 17 -21.06 -3.10 16.36
N ALA A 18 -19.97 -3.10 17.14
CA ALA A 18 -18.63 -3.24 16.59
C ALA A 18 -18.40 -4.61 15.96
N LEU A 19 -18.87 -5.70 16.59
CA LEU A 19 -18.79 -7.04 16.01
C LEU A 19 -19.52 -7.11 14.66
N LYS A 20 -20.73 -6.59 14.58
CA LYS A 20 -21.52 -6.54 13.35
C LYS A 20 -20.83 -5.70 12.26
N ARG A 21 -20.27 -4.56 12.62
CA ARG A 21 -19.53 -3.70 11.70
C ARG A 21 -18.28 -4.41 11.19
N ILE A 22 -17.49 -5.09 12.05
CA ILE A 22 -16.33 -5.88 11.64
C ILE A 22 -16.75 -6.98 10.66
N GLU A 23 -17.81 -7.73 10.95
CA GLU A 23 -18.31 -8.78 10.06
C GLU A 23 -18.66 -8.22 8.66
N ASN A 24 -19.32 -7.07 8.60
CA ASN A 24 -19.70 -6.40 7.35
C ASN A 24 -18.46 -5.90 6.58
N GLU A 25 -17.54 -5.19 7.23
CA GLU A 25 -16.39 -4.56 6.57
C GLU A 25 -15.30 -5.55 6.18
N PHE A 26 -15.09 -6.59 6.98
CA PHE A 26 -14.07 -7.61 6.75
C PHE A 26 -14.62 -8.87 6.04
N GLY A 27 -15.92 -8.93 5.76
CA GLY A 27 -16.57 -9.99 4.99
C GLY A 27 -16.57 -11.36 5.67
N LYS A 28 -16.24 -11.44 6.96
CA LYS A 28 -16.29 -12.68 7.74
C LYS A 28 -16.40 -12.44 9.24
N LYS A 29 -16.93 -13.44 9.95
CA LYS A 29 -17.01 -13.43 11.40
C LYS A 29 -15.67 -13.77 12.03
N TYR A 30 -15.22 -12.96 12.97
CA TYR A 30 -14.01 -13.15 13.74
C TYR A 30 -14.32 -13.55 15.19
N CYS A 31 -13.37 -14.22 15.87
CA CYS A 31 -13.49 -14.43 17.29
C CYS A 31 -13.30 -13.09 18.06
N LYS A 32 -13.73 -13.06 19.32
CA LYS A 32 -13.66 -11.83 20.15
C LYS A 32 -12.25 -11.25 20.24
N THR A 33 -11.24 -12.11 20.40
CA THR A 33 -9.83 -11.71 20.46
C THR A 33 -9.38 -11.04 19.15
N ASP A 34 -9.80 -11.55 18.00
CA ASP A 34 -9.46 -10.95 16.70
C ASP A 34 -10.16 -9.63 16.48
N CYS A 35 -11.41 -9.50 16.92
CA CYS A 35 -12.14 -8.24 16.85
C CYS A 35 -11.44 -7.14 17.69
N ILE A 36 -11.01 -7.46 18.90
CA ILE A 36 -10.24 -6.52 19.72
C ILE A 36 -8.90 -6.19 19.07
N LEU A 37 -8.19 -7.16 18.51
CA LEU A 37 -6.96 -6.93 17.77
C LEU A 37 -7.17 -5.95 16.61
N ILE A 38 -8.23 -6.13 15.82
CA ILE A 38 -8.62 -5.21 14.73
C ILE A 38 -8.82 -3.79 15.26
N ILE A 39 -9.62 -3.64 16.31
CA ILE A 39 -9.95 -2.33 16.90
C ILE A 39 -8.69 -1.64 17.44
N MET A 40 -7.84 -2.36 18.17
CA MET A 40 -6.58 -1.82 18.71
C MET A 40 -5.63 -1.36 17.59
N LEU A 41 -5.49 -2.15 16.54
CA LEU A 41 -4.61 -1.81 15.40
C LEU A 41 -5.13 -0.59 14.62
N LEU A 42 -6.43 -0.46 14.43
CA LEU A 42 -7.03 0.71 13.79
C LEU A 42 -6.88 1.96 14.66
N ALA A 43 -7.02 1.83 15.98
CA ALA A 43 -6.77 2.93 16.90
C ALA A 43 -5.31 3.39 16.87
N LEU A 44 -4.36 2.45 16.86
CA LEU A 44 -2.91 2.75 16.76
C LEU A 44 -2.52 3.34 15.41
N TYR A 45 -3.17 2.94 14.32
CA TYR A 45 -2.93 3.51 13.00
C TYR A 45 -3.17 5.02 12.97
N LYS A 46 -4.14 5.51 13.71
CA LYS A 46 -4.50 6.94 13.78
C LYS A 46 -3.88 7.67 14.99
N LYS A 47 -2.64 7.34 15.32
CA LYS A 47 -1.82 7.91 16.41
C LYS A 47 -1.98 9.41 16.68
N LYS A 48 -2.33 10.21 15.67
CA LYS A 48 -2.46 11.68 15.80
C LYS A 48 -3.81 12.15 16.31
N ASN A 49 -4.81 11.28 16.32
CA ASN A 49 -6.15 11.61 16.77
C ASN A 49 -6.32 11.10 18.19
N LYS A 50 -6.46 12.04 19.16
CA LYS A 50 -6.83 11.69 20.53
C LYS A 50 -8.12 10.86 20.49
N LEU A 51 -8.13 9.71 21.15
CA LEU A 51 -9.36 8.95 21.36
C LEU A 51 -10.40 9.89 21.95
N ARG A 52 -11.60 9.90 21.40
CA ARG A 52 -12.67 10.76 21.87
C ARG A 52 -13.21 10.21 23.17
N LYS A 53 -13.57 11.09 24.10
CA LYS A 53 -14.30 10.66 25.31
C LYS A 53 -15.64 10.09 24.89
N ALA A 54 -16.01 8.95 25.44
CA ALA A 54 -17.29 8.28 25.17
C ALA A 54 -18.49 9.24 25.34
N ASP A 55 -18.43 10.14 26.33
CA ASP A 55 -19.50 11.12 26.62
C ASP A 55 -19.86 12.03 25.45
N ASN A 56 -18.90 12.37 24.56
CA ASN A 56 -19.18 13.20 23.39
C ASN A 56 -19.80 12.42 22.21
N LEU A 57 -19.84 11.13 22.31
CA LEU A 57 -20.30 10.24 21.26
C LEU A 57 -21.69 9.69 21.46
N TYR A 58 -22.17 9.68 22.68
CA TYR A 58 -23.60 9.48 22.96
C TYR A 58 -24.48 10.48 22.21
N LEU A 59 -23.94 11.68 21.96
CA LEU A 59 -24.60 12.72 21.16
C LEU A 59 -24.57 12.45 19.65
N ALA A 60 -23.62 11.63 19.17
CA ALA A 60 -23.46 11.33 17.74
C ALA A 60 -24.15 10.01 17.31
N ILE A 61 -24.39 9.12 18.26
CA ILE A 61 -25.19 7.91 18.06
C ILE A 61 -26.62 8.27 18.43
N ASN A 62 -27.53 8.30 17.47
CA ASN A 62 -28.95 8.71 17.60
C ASN A 62 -29.81 7.86 18.59
N HIS A 63 -29.21 7.30 19.63
CA HIS A 63 -29.89 6.49 20.65
C HIS A 63 -29.37 6.77 22.08
N PRO A 64 -29.40 8.02 22.55
CA PRO A 64 -28.90 8.37 23.89
C PRO A 64 -29.59 7.58 25.02
N ASP A 65 -30.86 7.31 24.88
CA ASP A 65 -31.65 6.66 25.93
C ASP A 65 -31.35 5.15 26.09
N GLN A 66 -30.87 4.48 25.05
CA GLN A 66 -30.56 3.06 25.13
C GLN A 66 -29.19 2.79 25.77
N LEU A 67 -28.25 3.73 25.68
CA LEU A 67 -26.91 3.58 26.19
C LEU A 67 -26.78 3.84 27.68
N SER A 68 -27.61 4.71 28.23
CA SER A 68 -27.65 4.99 29.70
C SER A 68 -28.12 3.79 30.52
N THR A 69 -28.89 2.88 29.91
CA THR A 69 -29.43 1.67 30.56
C THR A 69 -28.68 0.39 30.19
N SER A 70 -27.69 0.48 29.31
CA SER A 70 -26.97 -0.71 28.83
C SER A 70 -26.05 -1.29 29.88
N ALA A 71 -26.18 -2.59 30.11
CA ALA A 71 -25.33 -3.30 31.04
C ALA A 71 -23.91 -3.44 30.49
N TYR A 72 -22.93 -3.20 31.33
CA TYR A 72 -21.54 -3.57 31.06
C TYR A 72 -21.36 -5.07 31.27
N LYS A 73 -20.62 -5.69 30.37
CA LYS A 73 -20.22 -7.09 30.52
C LYS A 73 -18.70 -7.21 30.65
N SER A 74 -18.29 -8.15 31.44
CA SER A 74 -16.89 -8.54 31.56
C SER A 74 -16.54 -9.54 30.49
N ILE A 75 -15.50 -9.25 29.72
CA ILE A 75 -14.93 -10.19 28.73
C ILE A 75 -13.46 -10.42 29.02
N THR A 76 -13.01 -11.67 28.85
CA THR A 76 -11.60 -12.01 28.88
C THR A 76 -11.11 -12.15 27.45
N ILE A 77 -10.01 -11.48 27.15
CA ILE A 77 -9.40 -11.45 25.82
C ILE A 77 -7.90 -11.66 25.92
N ALA A 78 -7.33 -12.37 24.97
CA ALA A 78 -5.88 -12.46 24.80
C ALA A 78 -5.38 -11.29 23.97
N VAL A 79 -4.51 -10.45 24.53
CA VAL A 79 -3.91 -9.30 23.84
C VAL A 79 -2.40 -9.43 23.75
N TYR A 80 -1.82 -8.72 22.79
CA TYR A 80 -0.37 -8.59 22.70
C TYR A 80 0.09 -7.43 23.59
N ASP A 81 0.93 -7.71 24.59
CA ASP A 81 1.39 -6.73 25.59
C ASP A 81 1.85 -5.42 24.96
N GLY A 82 2.75 -5.50 23.97
CA GLY A 82 3.29 -4.30 23.35
C GLY A 82 2.25 -3.42 22.62
N LEU A 83 1.13 -3.98 22.11
CA LEU A 83 0.05 -3.16 21.53
C LEU A 83 -0.72 -2.43 22.60
N LEU A 84 -0.97 -3.10 23.73
CA LEU A 84 -1.67 -2.51 24.86
C LEU A 84 -0.83 -1.40 25.50
N ASP A 85 0.48 -1.64 25.67
CA ASP A 85 1.42 -0.64 26.19
C ASP A 85 1.47 0.60 25.28
N MET A 86 1.51 0.44 23.96
CA MET A 86 1.46 1.55 22.99
C MET A 86 0.16 2.37 23.09
N LEU A 87 -0.97 1.74 23.37
CA LEU A 87 -2.23 2.43 23.62
C LEU A 87 -2.25 3.12 24.99
N GLN A 88 -1.68 2.46 26.02
CA GLN A 88 -1.57 3.02 27.37
C GLN A 88 -0.67 4.25 27.41
N GLU A 89 0.43 4.25 26.65
CA GLU A 89 1.32 5.42 26.51
C GLU A 89 0.60 6.65 25.95
N GLN A 90 -0.42 6.43 25.10
CA GLN A 90 -1.25 7.53 24.57
C GLN A 90 -2.28 8.04 25.58
N HIS A 91 -2.64 7.22 26.54
CA HIS A 91 -3.70 7.47 27.53
C HIS A 91 -3.27 7.01 28.94
N PRO A 92 -2.21 7.61 29.53
CA PRO A 92 -1.58 7.08 30.73
C PRO A 92 -2.47 7.08 31.97
N SER A 93 -3.49 7.93 32.00
CA SER A 93 -4.45 8.03 33.11
C SER A 93 -5.68 7.11 32.97
N ASN A 94 -5.83 6.41 31.84
CA ASN A 94 -7.00 5.60 31.56
C ASN A 94 -6.76 4.12 31.88
N THR A 95 -7.80 3.42 32.33
CA THR A 95 -7.77 1.96 32.45
C THR A 95 -7.84 1.29 31.09
N TYR A 96 -7.40 0.04 30.98
CA TYR A 96 -7.50 -0.73 29.75
C TYR A 96 -8.95 -0.86 29.24
N SER A 97 -9.93 -0.98 30.12
CA SER A 97 -11.34 -0.98 29.74
C SER A 97 -11.75 0.32 29.06
N GLN A 98 -11.37 1.47 29.62
CA GLN A 98 -11.65 2.78 29.03
C GLN A 98 -10.94 2.97 27.68
N ILE A 99 -9.68 2.56 27.57
CA ILE A 99 -8.91 2.65 26.32
C ILE A 99 -9.59 1.82 25.22
N ILE A 100 -9.98 0.59 25.52
CA ILE A 100 -10.67 -0.29 24.57
C ILE A 100 -12.06 0.28 24.21
N GLU A 101 -12.78 0.82 25.17
CA GLU A 101 -14.10 1.43 24.93
C GLU A 101 -13.97 2.65 24.01
N TYR A 102 -12.98 3.52 24.21
CA TYR A 102 -12.71 4.65 23.32
C TYR A 102 -12.34 4.19 21.91
N ALA A 103 -11.51 3.15 21.78
CA ALA A 103 -11.16 2.59 20.49
C ALA A 103 -12.38 1.99 19.76
N LEU A 104 -13.28 1.30 20.50
CA LEU A 104 -14.56 0.80 19.98
C LEU A 104 -15.43 1.92 19.44
N VAL A 105 -15.53 2.97 20.19
CA VAL A 105 -16.34 4.14 19.87
C VAL A 105 -15.79 4.85 18.65
N ASP A 106 -14.49 5.13 18.58
CA ASP A 106 -13.85 5.71 17.41
C ASP A 106 -14.08 4.84 16.16
N TYR A 107 -13.93 3.53 16.30
CA TYR A 107 -14.20 2.60 15.20
C TYR A 107 -15.66 2.69 14.73
N LEU A 108 -16.63 2.81 15.61
CA LEU A 108 -18.04 2.88 15.25
C LEU A 108 -18.47 4.18 14.58
N VAL A 109 -17.81 5.29 14.89
CA VAL A 109 -18.21 6.62 14.41
C VAL A 109 -17.44 7.07 13.18
N LEU A 110 -16.17 6.75 13.11
CA LEU A 110 -15.37 7.17 11.98
C LEU A 110 -15.79 6.41 10.70
N PRO A 111 -15.99 7.12 9.57
CA PRO A 111 -16.30 6.45 8.31
C PRO A 111 -15.11 5.61 7.88
N ILE A 112 -15.35 4.58 7.06
CA ILE A 112 -14.30 3.69 6.58
C ILE A 112 -13.21 4.45 5.81
N THR A 113 -13.59 5.48 5.07
CA THR A 113 -12.68 6.36 4.32
C THR A 113 -11.64 7.04 5.22
N PHE A 114 -11.97 7.27 6.49
CA PHE A 114 -11.01 7.79 7.47
C PHE A 114 -9.78 6.90 7.64
N TYR A 115 -9.96 5.58 7.50
CA TYR A 115 -8.87 4.61 7.57
C TYR A 115 -8.23 4.35 6.21
N THR A 116 -8.99 4.42 5.13
CA THR A 116 -8.55 3.94 3.81
C THR A 116 -8.02 5.04 2.89
N ASP A 117 -8.19 6.32 3.26
CA ASP A 117 -7.65 7.42 2.48
C ASP A 117 -6.15 7.63 2.72
N CYS A 118 -5.40 7.79 1.64
CA CYS A 118 -4.00 8.19 1.67
C CYS A 118 -3.11 7.30 2.56
N ILE A 119 -3.18 5.98 2.39
CA ILE A 119 -2.36 5.02 3.14
C ILE A 119 -0.92 5.11 2.66
N SER A 120 0.00 5.36 3.59
CA SER A 120 1.45 5.35 3.32
C SER A 120 1.93 3.95 2.89
N PRO A 121 3.07 3.83 2.18
CA PRO A 121 3.60 2.55 1.73
C PRO A 121 3.71 1.51 2.84
N LEU A 122 3.35 0.27 2.54
CA LEU A 122 3.34 -0.84 3.50
C LEU A 122 4.77 -1.28 3.87
N TYR A 123 5.66 -1.24 2.90
CA TYR A 123 7.10 -1.48 3.03
C TYR A 123 7.83 -0.72 1.93
N THR A 124 9.13 -0.57 2.06
CA THR A 124 9.95 0.15 1.08
C THR A 124 10.68 -0.85 0.20
N ILE A 125 10.61 -0.68 -1.10
CA ILE A 125 11.46 -1.34 -2.08
C ILE A 125 12.18 -0.28 -2.90
N VAL A 126 13.24 -0.67 -3.60
CA VAL A 126 13.88 0.23 -4.58
C VAL A 126 12.85 0.60 -5.64
N GLY A 127 12.65 1.90 -5.87
CA GLY A 127 11.64 2.42 -6.79
C GLY A 127 10.23 2.57 -6.18
N SER A 128 10.01 2.24 -4.88
CA SER A 128 8.72 2.55 -4.23
C SER A 128 8.42 4.05 -4.30
N LYS A 129 7.21 4.38 -4.69
CA LYS A 129 6.76 5.78 -4.67
C LYS A 129 6.71 6.29 -3.25
N ASN A 130 7.43 7.39 -3.02
CA ASN A 130 7.41 8.09 -1.75
C ASN A 130 6.09 8.87 -1.56
N HIS A 131 5.96 9.53 -0.43
CA HIS A 131 4.78 10.33 -0.12
C HIS A 131 4.56 11.46 -1.13
N THR A 132 5.61 12.12 -1.60
CA THR A 132 5.52 13.21 -2.58
C THR A 132 4.87 12.75 -3.88
N MET A 133 5.30 11.59 -4.41
CA MET A 133 4.73 11.01 -5.62
C MET A 133 3.29 10.54 -5.40
N GLN A 134 2.97 9.98 -4.23
CA GLN A 134 1.59 9.64 -3.88
C GLN A 134 0.68 10.88 -3.89
N VAL A 135 1.15 12.01 -3.33
CA VAL A 135 0.41 13.28 -3.33
C VAL A 135 0.22 13.80 -4.76
N ALA A 136 1.29 13.83 -5.57
CA ALA A 136 1.22 14.27 -6.96
C ALA A 136 0.24 13.40 -7.79
N THR A 137 0.27 12.07 -7.58
CA THR A 137 -0.67 11.14 -8.24
C THR A 137 -2.11 11.41 -7.80
N ALA A 138 -2.34 11.58 -6.50
CA ALA A 138 -3.68 11.87 -5.97
C ALA A 138 -4.22 13.21 -6.49
N ASP A 139 -3.37 14.23 -6.59
CA ASP A 139 -3.72 15.52 -7.15
C ASP A 139 -4.09 15.41 -8.64
N ALA A 140 -3.29 14.71 -9.43
CA ALA A 140 -3.58 14.45 -10.84
C ALA A 140 -4.91 13.70 -11.02
N VAL A 141 -5.14 12.63 -10.26
CA VAL A 141 -6.39 11.85 -10.32
C VAL A 141 -7.59 12.70 -9.93
N ASN A 142 -7.47 13.56 -8.90
CA ASN A 142 -8.54 14.51 -8.53
C ASN A 142 -8.83 15.50 -9.66
N ALA A 143 -7.78 16.02 -10.30
CA ALA A 143 -7.90 17.02 -11.36
C ALA A 143 -8.53 16.47 -12.65
N MET A 144 -8.47 15.15 -12.87
CA MET A 144 -9.11 14.49 -14.01
C MET A 144 -10.63 14.63 -14.03
N ASN A 145 -11.25 14.83 -12.86
CA ASN A 145 -12.71 14.98 -12.72
C ASN A 145 -13.51 13.90 -13.47
N ILE A 146 -13.05 12.66 -13.41
CA ILE A 146 -13.67 11.51 -14.09
C ILE A 146 -14.83 10.93 -13.28
N PRO A 147 -15.84 10.35 -13.91
CA PRO A 147 -16.91 9.64 -13.21
C PRO A 147 -16.41 8.27 -12.73
N TYR A 148 -15.86 8.21 -11.52
CA TYR A 148 -15.18 7.05 -10.96
C TYR A 148 -16.01 5.75 -11.03
N GLU A 149 -17.33 5.83 -10.81
CA GLU A 149 -18.23 4.66 -10.87
C GLU A 149 -18.28 4.01 -12.26
N SER A 150 -17.92 4.72 -13.31
CA SER A 150 -17.85 4.18 -14.66
C SER A 150 -16.45 3.76 -15.10
N PHE A 151 -15.42 4.16 -14.36
CA PHE A 151 -14.02 3.93 -14.70
C PHE A 151 -13.40 2.73 -13.97
N THR A 152 -12.59 1.99 -14.71
CA THR A 152 -11.69 0.98 -14.14
C THR A 152 -10.34 1.61 -13.86
N LEU A 153 -9.88 1.56 -12.60
CA LEU A 153 -8.50 1.90 -12.25
C LEU A 153 -7.60 0.67 -12.45
N ILE A 154 -6.51 0.82 -13.18
CA ILE A 154 -5.50 -0.22 -13.39
C ILE A 154 -4.16 0.30 -12.90
N ASP A 155 -3.60 -0.29 -11.85
CA ASP A 155 -2.21 -0.09 -11.44
C ASP A 155 -1.38 -1.21 -12.08
N GLY A 156 -0.77 -0.91 -13.23
CA GLY A 156 -0.21 -1.91 -14.14
C GLY A 156 1.07 -2.57 -13.65
N CYS A 157 1.84 -1.89 -12.78
CA CYS A 157 3.06 -2.38 -12.13
C CYS A 157 3.02 -1.97 -10.65
N CYS A 158 2.03 -2.48 -9.92
CA CYS A 158 1.64 -1.94 -8.63
C CYS A 158 2.68 -2.11 -7.51
N ALA A 159 3.64 -3.00 -7.66
CA ALA A 159 4.69 -3.27 -6.68
C ALA A 159 4.14 -3.48 -5.26
N THR A 160 4.27 -2.47 -4.39
CA THR A 160 3.72 -2.47 -3.04
C THR A 160 2.24 -2.03 -2.99
N GLY A 161 1.65 -1.70 -4.13
CA GLY A 161 0.34 -1.04 -4.22
C GLY A 161 0.36 0.42 -3.77
N SER A 162 1.55 1.04 -3.65
CA SER A 162 1.71 2.35 -3.01
C SER A 162 0.96 3.47 -3.72
N LEU A 163 0.88 3.47 -5.05
CA LEU A 163 0.11 4.47 -5.79
C LEU A 163 -1.38 4.35 -5.46
N PHE A 164 -1.97 3.17 -5.66
CA PHE A 164 -3.38 2.95 -5.33
C PHE A 164 -3.69 3.21 -3.85
N LEU A 165 -2.87 2.70 -2.93
CA LEU A 165 -3.07 2.90 -1.50
C LEU A 165 -2.97 4.38 -1.10
N GLY A 166 -2.13 5.16 -1.80
CA GLY A 166 -1.95 6.60 -1.58
C GLY A 166 -3.10 7.47 -2.07
N LEU A 167 -3.98 6.97 -2.94
CA LEU A 167 -5.16 7.70 -3.39
C LEU A 167 -6.18 7.86 -2.25
N LYS A 168 -7.14 8.77 -2.43
CA LYS A 168 -8.39 8.74 -1.68
C LYS A 168 -9.21 7.51 -2.07
N THR A 169 -10.18 7.18 -1.25
CA THR A 169 -11.12 6.09 -1.55
C THR A 169 -12.21 6.62 -2.47
N TYR A 170 -12.06 6.33 -3.76
CA TYR A 170 -13.06 6.66 -4.78
C TYR A 170 -13.93 5.44 -5.11
N PRO A 171 -15.19 5.65 -5.53
CA PRO A 171 -16.11 4.59 -5.91
C PRO A 171 -15.81 4.07 -7.33
N TRP A 172 -14.61 3.52 -7.56
CA TRP A 172 -14.27 2.95 -8.87
C TRP A 172 -15.21 1.84 -9.28
N LYS A 173 -15.59 1.79 -10.56
CA LYS A 173 -16.30 0.64 -11.15
C LYS A 173 -15.57 -0.67 -10.84
N SER A 174 -14.27 -0.68 -11.00
CA SER A 174 -13.38 -1.78 -10.64
C SER A 174 -11.96 -1.27 -10.45
N VAL A 175 -11.17 -2.04 -9.70
CA VAL A 175 -9.74 -1.77 -9.49
C VAL A 175 -8.96 -3.03 -9.83
N VAL A 176 -7.91 -2.89 -10.62
CA VAL A 176 -6.96 -3.96 -10.94
C VAL A 176 -5.58 -3.55 -10.44
N LEU A 177 -4.99 -4.37 -9.59
CA LEU A 177 -3.61 -4.24 -9.14
C LEU A 177 -2.80 -5.36 -9.76
N ASN A 178 -1.94 -5.01 -10.70
CA ASN A 178 -1.14 -5.97 -11.44
C ASN A 178 0.36 -5.82 -11.12
N ASP A 179 1.03 -6.93 -10.95
CA ASP A 179 2.50 -6.97 -10.94
C ASP A 179 2.96 -8.32 -11.52
N LEU A 180 4.04 -8.32 -12.26
CA LEU A 180 4.60 -9.56 -12.78
C LEU A 180 5.28 -10.39 -11.67
N ASN A 181 5.68 -9.73 -10.57
CA ASN A 181 6.37 -10.37 -9.45
C ASN A 181 5.40 -11.18 -8.56
N PRO A 182 5.53 -12.52 -8.52
CA PRO A 182 4.67 -13.39 -7.74
C PRO A 182 4.75 -13.15 -6.23
N LEU A 183 5.86 -12.62 -5.72
CA LEU A 183 6.00 -12.27 -4.31
C LEU A 183 5.10 -11.11 -3.93
N ARG A 184 5.04 -10.08 -4.78
CA ARG A 184 4.25 -8.87 -4.56
C ARG A 184 2.75 -9.17 -4.65
N THR A 185 2.35 -9.87 -5.70
CA THR A 185 0.95 -10.27 -5.88
C THR A 185 0.47 -11.22 -4.79
N ASN A 186 1.32 -12.19 -4.36
CA ASN A 186 1.04 -13.03 -3.21
C ASN A 186 0.84 -12.21 -1.93
N PHE A 187 1.74 -11.27 -1.64
CA PHE A 187 1.64 -10.42 -0.45
C PHE A 187 0.34 -9.62 -0.43
N LEU A 188 0.01 -8.93 -1.52
CA LEU A 188 -1.23 -8.17 -1.63
C LEU A 188 -2.47 -9.06 -1.49
N ASN A 189 -2.45 -10.26 -2.08
CA ASN A 189 -3.55 -11.21 -1.98
C ASN A 189 -3.72 -11.79 -0.57
N VAL A 190 -2.61 -12.07 0.13
CA VAL A 190 -2.63 -12.47 1.55
C VAL A 190 -3.19 -11.34 2.39
N LEU A 191 -2.74 -10.11 2.17
CA LEU A 191 -3.24 -8.94 2.88
C LEU A 191 -4.73 -8.71 2.63
N LYS A 192 -5.19 -8.91 1.39
CA LYS A 192 -6.61 -8.83 1.03
C LYS A 192 -7.46 -9.93 1.67
N LYS A 193 -6.96 -11.15 1.80
CA LYS A 193 -7.77 -12.32 2.18
C LYS A 193 -7.56 -12.79 3.62
N GLU A 194 -6.35 -12.67 4.15
CA GLU A 194 -5.94 -13.24 5.43
C GLU A 194 -5.12 -12.26 6.30
N PRO A 195 -5.53 -10.96 6.40
CA PRO A 195 -4.72 -9.94 7.07
C PRO A 195 -4.42 -10.30 8.53
N ILE A 196 -5.41 -10.83 9.25
CA ILE A 196 -5.25 -11.15 10.69
C ILE A 196 -4.26 -12.29 10.90
N LYS A 197 -4.23 -13.29 10.02
CA LYS A 197 -3.23 -14.37 10.13
C LYS A 197 -1.82 -13.86 9.89
N LEU A 198 -1.64 -13.00 8.89
CA LEU A 198 -0.34 -12.37 8.62
C LEU A 198 0.12 -11.49 9.78
N ILE A 199 -0.78 -10.63 10.28
CA ILE A 199 -0.51 -9.73 11.41
C ILE A 199 -0.12 -10.53 12.66
N LYS A 200 -0.90 -11.54 13.03
CA LYS A 200 -0.59 -12.39 14.19
C LYS A 200 0.79 -13.01 14.09
N ARG A 201 1.12 -13.58 12.92
CA ARG A 201 2.44 -14.17 12.69
C ARG A 201 3.57 -13.14 12.86
N LEU A 202 3.37 -11.92 12.39
CA LEU A 202 4.35 -10.84 12.57
C LEU A 202 4.48 -10.41 14.04
N LEU A 203 3.37 -10.26 14.75
CA LEU A 203 3.36 -9.89 16.17
C LEU A 203 4.00 -10.96 17.07
N GLU A 204 3.84 -12.23 16.72
CA GLU A 204 4.41 -13.39 17.44
C GLU A 204 5.91 -13.58 17.14
N THR A 205 6.43 -12.93 16.12
CA THR A 205 7.85 -13.03 15.76
C THR A 205 8.70 -12.29 16.77
N ASN A 206 9.74 -12.96 17.27
CA ASN A 206 10.81 -12.27 17.98
C ASN A 206 11.65 -11.49 16.97
N LEU A 207 11.51 -10.16 16.98
CA LEU A 207 12.19 -9.27 16.03
C LEU A 207 13.67 -8.98 16.43
N SER A 208 14.18 -9.50 17.54
CA SER A 208 15.55 -9.27 17.98
C SER A 208 16.61 -9.72 16.95
N PHE A 209 16.28 -10.73 16.13
CA PHE A 209 17.18 -11.16 15.06
C PHE A 209 17.34 -10.12 13.94
N ILE A 210 16.40 -9.18 13.80
CA ILE A 210 16.44 -8.12 12.79
C ILE A 210 17.57 -7.11 13.06
N GLU A 211 17.98 -6.99 14.31
CA GLU A 211 19.09 -6.10 14.72
C GLU A 211 20.47 -6.67 14.37
N GLN A 212 20.54 -7.94 13.93
CA GLN A 212 21.80 -8.57 13.55
C GLN A 212 22.17 -8.23 12.10
N PRO A 213 23.46 -7.97 11.81
CA PRO A 213 23.93 -7.79 10.43
C PRO A 213 23.54 -8.97 9.55
N GLU A 214 23.14 -8.71 8.30
CA GLU A 214 22.70 -9.74 7.36
C GLU A 214 23.68 -10.90 7.20
N THR A 215 24.98 -10.58 7.12
CA THR A 215 26.07 -11.56 6.97
C THR A 215 26.19 -12.53 8.14
N LYS A 216 25.61 -12.19 9.30
CA LYS A 216 25.60 -13.02 10.53
C LYS A 216 24.22 -13.56 10.89
N ASN A 217 23.25 -13.45 9.98
CA ASN A 217 21.86 -13.80 10.23
C ASN A 217 21.40 -15.00 9.38
N PRO A 218 21.61 -16.25 9.84
CA PRO A 218 21.26 -17.43 9.07
C PRO A 218 19.73 -17.53 8.80
N LYS A 219 18.90 -16.97 9.69
CA LYS A 219 17.45 -16.97 9.53
C LYS A 219 17.03 -16.06 8.37
N LEU A 220 17.65 -14.89 8.24
CA LEU A 220 17.40 -13.98 7.13
C LEU A 220 17.84 -14.59 5.79
N SER A 221 19.02 -15.24 5.75
CA SER A 221 19.51 -15.95 4.57
C SER A 221 18.56 -17.08 4.15
N ALA A 222 18.01 -17.83 5.11
CA ALA A 222 17.01 -18.86 4.83
C ALA A 222 15.71 -18.25 4.29
N TYR A 223 15.28 -17.10 4.78
CA TYR A 223 14.10 -16.40 4.25
C TYR A 223 14.33 -15.90 2.83
N LYS A 224 15.50 -15.28 2.55
CA LYS A 224 15.87 -14.85 1.19
C LYS A 224 15.87 -16.02 0.21
N LYS A 225 16.47 -17.15 0.59
CA LYS A 225 16.44 -18.36 -0.22
C LYS A 225 15.00 -18.82 -0.50
N ALA A 226 14.18 -18.92 0.53
CA ALA A 226 12.79 -19.40 0.37
C ALA A 226 11.95 -18.49 -0.55
N ILE A 227 12.10 -17.17 -0.45
CA ILE A 227 11.36 -16.24 -1.35
C ILE A 227 11.89 -16.30 -2.78
N ASN A 228 13.20 -16.47 -2.99
CA ASN A 228 13.79 -16.63 -4.32
C ASN A 228 13.33 -17.95 -4.97
N ASP A 229 13.43 -19.07 -4.26
CA ASP A 229 12.95 -20.38 -4.74
C ASP A 229 11.45 -20.32 -5.12
N TYR A 230 10.66 -19.60 -4.32
CA TYR A 230 9.24 -19.38 -4.63
C TYR A 230 9.05 -18.53 -5.89
N ALA A 231 9.78 -17.42 -6.01
CA ALA A 231 9.69 -16.53 -7.16
C ALA A 231 10.07 -17.26 -8.46
N GLU A 232 11.14 -18.03 -8.46
CA GLU A 232 11.58 -18.84 -9.60
C GLU A 232 10.50 -19.85 -10.03
N LYS A 233 9.94 -20.58 -9.07
CA LYS A 233 8.89 -21.57 -9.34
C LYS A 233 7.60 -20.96 -9.87
N ARG A 234 7.34 -19.68 -9.58
CA ARG A 234 6.10 -18.98 -9.90
C ARG A 234 6.21 -17.93 -11.01
N ALA A 235 7.42 -17.66 -11.52
CA ALA A 235 7.66 -16.63 -12.52
C ALA A 235 6.77 -16.77 -13.77
N ASN A 236 6.49 -18.00 -14.19
CA ASN A 236 5.68 -18.30 -15.37
C ASN A 236 4.20 -18.66 -15.04
N TYR A 237 3.81 -18.54 -13.77
CA TYR A 237 2.43 -18.80 -13.38
C TYR A 237 1.64 -17.49 -13.39
N HIS A 238 0.58 -17.45 -14.17
CA HIS A 238 -0.34 -16.29 -14.20
C HIS A 238 -1.42 -16.34 -13.13
N LYS A 239 -1.28 -17.24 -12.16
CA LYS A 239 -2.22 -17.38 -11.04
C LYS A 239 -1.63 -16.78 -9.78
N VAL A 240 -2.36 -15.83 -9.20
CA VAL A 240 -1.99 -15.21 -7.92
C VAL A 240 -2.20 -16.20 -6.77
N ASP A 241 -1.14 -16.43 -6.01
CA ASP A 241 -1.16 -17.28 -4.83
C ASP A 241 -1.66 -16.57 -3.56
N ARG A 242 -1.76 -17.34 -2.48
CA ARG A 242 -2.13 -16.87 -1.15
C ARG A 242 -1.32 -17.64 -0.09
N ASP A 243 -0.01 -17.52 -0.14
CA ASP A 243 0.91 -18.16 0.80
C ASP A 243 1.33 -17.16 1.90
N ILE A 244 0.81 -17.37 3.11
CA ILE A 244 1.04 -16.50 4.27
C ILE A 244 2.51 -16.59 4.72
N ASP A 245 3.15 -17.76 4.62
CA ASP A 245 4.53 -17.94 5.02
C ASP A 245 5.49 -17.15 4.12
N ILE A 246 5.26 -17.22 2.82
CA ILE A 246 6.00 -16.45 1.84
C ILE A 246 5.76 -14.94 2.01
N ALA A 247 4.50 -14.51 2.20
CA ALA A 247 4.17 -13.10 2.42
C ALA A 247 4.85 -12.56 3.69
N TYR A 248 4.85 -13.35 4.77
CA TYR A 248 5.55 -13.04 6.02
C TYR A 248 7.05 -12.90 5.80
N LYS A 249 7.71 -13.90 5.18
CA LYS A 249 9.15 -13.88 4.92
C LYS A 249 9.56 -12.71 4.03
N MET A 250 8.77 -12.46 2.98
CA MET A 250 9.00 -11.34 2.08
C MET A 250 8.94 -10.00 2.84
N PHE A 251 7.92 -9.78 3.65
CA PHE A 251 7.79 -8.54 4.43
C PHE A 251 8.99 -8.34 5.37
N ILE A 252 9.41 -9.38 6.10
CA ILE A 252 10.58 -9.32 6.98
C ILE A 252 11.84 -9.00 6.18
N VAL A 253 12.11 -9.68 5.07
CA VAL A 253 13.28 -9.42 4.22
C VAL A 253 13.28 -7.98 3.72
N GLN A 254 12.14 -7.47 3.26
CA GLN A 254 12.03 -6.10 2.76
C GLN A 254 12.19 -5.03 3.86
N CYS A 255 11.86 -5.34 5.10
CA CYS A 255 12.09 -4.44 6.23
C CYS A 255 13.56 -4.39 6.68
N ILE A 256 14.34 -5.44 6.37
CA ILE A 256 15.74 -5.57 6.80
C ILE A 256 16.71 -5.18 5.67
N ASP A 257 16.27 -5.32 4.42
CA ASP A 257 17.15 -5.12 3.26
C ASP A 257 17.53 -3.64 3.11
N LYS A 258 18.86 -3.42 2.99
CA LYS A 258 19.58 -2.18 2.70
C LYS A 258 19.58 -1.09 3.76
N ALA A 259 20.62 -1.15 4.60
CA ALA A 259 21.25 -0.02 5.34
C ALA A 259 20.31 0.83 6.26
N ILE A 260 19.04 0.58 6.26
CA ILE A 260 18.11 1.14 7.22
C ILE A 260 17.76 0.02 8.18
N VAL A 261 18.54 -0.10 9.25
CA VAL A 261 18.10 -0.82 10.45
C VAL A 261 16.89 -0.04 10.98
N GLU A 262 15.74 -0.33 10.40
CA GLU A 262 14.49 0.22 10.88
C GLU A 262 14.27 -0.35 12.27
N ARG A 263 14.30 0.50 13.27
CA ARG A 263 14.00 0.14 14.66
C ARG A 263 12.68 -0.62 14.68
N ALA A 264 12.54 -1.60 15.54
CA ALA A 264 11.34 -2.43 15.68
C ALA A 264 10.02 -1.62 15.70
N GLY A 265 10.06 -0.37 16.22
CA GLY A 265 8.96 0.57 16.19
C GLY A 265 8.47 0.94 14.78
N LYS A 266 9.36 1.12 13.81
CA LYS A 266 8.96 1.43 12.41
C LYS A 266 8.31 0.24 11.72
N ILE A 267 8.73 -0.99 12.04
CA ILE A 267 8.08 -2.20 11.54
C ILE A 267 6.65 -2.28 12.07
N MET A 268 6.45 -1.98 13.36
CA MET A 268 5.12 -1.95 13.96
C MET A 268 4.20 -0.92 13.30
N GLU A 269 4.71 0.28 13.03
CA GLU A 269 3.95 1.32 12.31
C GLU A 269 3.50 0.88 10.91
N ARG A 270 4.31 0.05 10.23
CA ARG A 270 3.93 -0.54 8.95
C ARG A 270 2.84 -1.61 9.10
N ILE A 271 2.94 -2.45 10.14
CA ILE A 271 1.91 -3.45 10.44
C ILE A 271 0.55 -2.77 10.72
N PHE A 272 0.52 -1.61 11.35
CA PHE A 272 -0.72 -0.86 11.58
C PHE A 272 -1.42 -0.42 10.29
N ARG A 273 -0.69 -0.29 9.18
CA ARG A 273 -1.26 0.03 7.85
C ARG A 273 -1.94 -1.16 7.18
N PHE A 274 -1.75 -2.38 7.67
CA PHE A 274 -2.26 -3.59 7.01
C PHE A 274 -3.78 -3.69 7.02
N LEU A 275 -4.43 -3.31 8.12
CA LEU A 275 -5.89 -3.32 8.17
C LEU A 275 -6.52 -2.23 7.30
N PRO A 276 -6.07 -0.97 7.34
CA PRO A 276 -6.47 0.04 6.37
C PRO A 276 -6.29 -0.41 4.93
N ALA A 277 -5.13 -0.99 4.60
CA ALA A 277 -4.86 -1.51 3.27
C ALA A 277 -5.78 -2.69 2.90
N HIS A 278 -6.02 -3.62 3.84
CA HIS A 278 -6.99 -4.71 3.64
C HIS A 278 -8.37 -4.17 3.27
N LEU A 279 -8.89 -3.21 4.02
CA LEU A 279 -10.20 -2.60 3.77
C LEU A 279 -10.26 -1.97 2.36
N LYS A 280 -9.20 -1.26 1.97
CA LYS A 280 -9.11 -0.65 0.64
C LYS A 280 -8.97 -1.67 -0.49
N LEU A 281 -8.30 -2.80 -0.25
CA LEU A 281 -8.07 -3.86 -1.22
C LEU A 281 -9.32 -4.72 -1.49
N GLN A 282 -10.40 -4.63 -0.71
CA GLN A 282 -11.56 -5.52 -0.85
C GLN A 282 -12.12 -5.54 -2.28
N ASN A 283 -12.23 -4.38 -2.91
CA ASN A 283 -12.78 -4.22 -4.25
C ASN A 283 -11.72 -4.32 -5.36
N ALA A 284 -10.44 -4.55 -5.02
CA ALA A 284 -9.38 -4.68 -6.00
C ALA A 284 -9.21 -6.13 -6.47
N VAL A 285 -9.07 -6.35 -7.76
CA VAL A 285 -8.63 -7.62 -8.35
C VAL A 285 -7.10 -7.58 -8.43
N ILE A 286 -6.44 -8.60 -7.87
CA ILE A 286 -4.98 -8.72 -7.94
C ILE A 286 -4.65 -9.72 -9.05
N THR A 287 -3.75 -9.30 -9.96
CA THR A 287 -3.37 -10.10 -11.13
C THR A 287 -1.86 -10.20 -11.25
N GLN A 288 -1.40 -11.25 -11.95
CA GLN A 288 0.02 -11.49 -12.21
C GLN A 288 0.20 -11.72 -13.70
N GLN A 289 0.46 -10.65 -14.45
CA GLN A 289 0.67 -10.73 -15.89
C GLN A 289 1.49 -9.56 -16.41
N ASP A 290 1.90 -9.62 -17.67
CA ASP A 290 2.56 -8.50 -18.35
C ASP A 290 1.62 -7.29 -18.40
N CYS A 291 2.08 -6.13 -17.93
CA CYS A 291 1.30 -4.90 -17.92
C CYS A 291 0.91 -4.44 -19.34
N LEU A 292 1.67 -4.79 -20.36
CA LEU A 292 1.35 -4.50 -21.76
C LEU A 292 0.00 -5.07 -22.20
N ASN A 293 -0.49 -6.13 -21.55
CA ASN A 293 -1.81 -6.68 -21.82
C ASN A 293 -2.95 -5.72 -21.46
N TYR A 294 -2.73 -4.83 -20.49
CA TYR A 294 -3.70 -3.80 -20.10
C TYR A 294 -3.64 -2.57 -21.01
N LEU A 295 -2.51 -2.35 -21.69
CA LEU A 295 -2.32 -1.20 -22.58
C LEU A 295 -2.93 -1.43 -23.96
N LYS A 296 -3.01 -2.67 -24.40
CA LYS A 296 -3.54 -3.05 -25.72
C LYS A 296 -5.06 -3.09 -25.80
N ASN A 297 -5.77 -3.03 -24.67
CA ASN A 297 -7.23 -3.08 -24.64
C ASN A 297 -7.83 -1.69 -24.82
N ASP A 298 -8.64 -1.49 -25.85
CA ASP A 298 -9.21 -0.21 -26.29
C ASP A 298 -10.43 0.26 -25.47
N THR A 299 -10.59 -0.18 -24.23
CA THR A 299 -11.66 0.34 -23.38
C THR A 299 -11.36 1.77 -22.93
N THR A 300 -12.16 2.74 -23.36
CA THR A 300 -11.98 4.17 -23.11
C THR A 300 -12.16 4.55 -21.63
N ASN A 301 -13.05 3.85 -20.91
CA ASN A 301 -13.36 4.16 -19.49
C ASN A 301 -12.37 3.46 -18.53
N LYS A 302 -11.09 3.74 -18.68
CA LYS A 302 -10.06 3.29 -17.73
C LYS A 302 -9.03 4.37 -17.46
N LEU A 303 -8.51 4.36 -16.24
CA LEU A 303 -7.30 5.09 -15.83
C LEU A 303 -6.19 4.08 -15.55
N VAL A 304 -5.08 4.23 -16.24
CA VAL A 304 -3.91 3.34 -16.08
C VAL A 304 -2.78 4.08 -15.38
N LEU A 305 -2.33 3.55 -14.24
CA LEU A 305 -1.13 3.98 -13.55
C LEU A 305 0.00 3.03 -13.93
N LEU A 306 1.13 3.56 -14.41
CA LEU A 306 2.25 2.78 -14.92
C LEU A 306 3.55 3.21 -14.26
N ASP A 307 3.83 2.65 -13.09
CA ASP A 307 5.12 2.76 -12.41
C ASP A 307 6.02 1.58 -12.79
N VAL A 308 6.46 1.59 -14.03
CA VAL A 308 7.33 0.54 -14.57
C VAL A 308 8.74 0.64 -14.01
N PRO A 309 9.51 -0.47 -13.96
CA PRO A 309 10.92 -0.42 -13.62
C PRO A 309 11.66 0.59 -14.47
N TYR A 310 12.38 1.52 -13.84
CA TYR A 310 13.10 2.55 -14.57
C TYR A 310 14.28 1.96 -15.33
N ILE A 311 14.61 2.56 -16.45
CA ILE A 311 15.79 2.24 -17.23
C ILE A 311 17.01 2.34 -16.30
N GLY A 312 17.79 1.25 -16.22
CA GLY A 312 18.96 1.15 -15.35
C GLY A 312 18.70 0.72 -13.92
N SER A 313 17.45 0.47 -13.55
CA SER A 313 17.09 -0.12 -12.25
C SER A 313 16.51 -1.54 -12.35
N GLU A 314 16.61 -2.15 -13.51
CA GLU A 314 16.08 -3.48 -13.82
C GLU A 314 16.64 -4.57 -12.91
N TYR A 315 17.89 -4.44 -12.49
CA TYR A 315 18.52 -5.36 -11.53
C TYR A 315 17.83 -5.42 -10.18
N THR A 316 17.28 -4.32 -9.74
CA THR A 316 16.61 -4.24 -8.44
C THR A 316 15.18 -4.76 -8.49
N CYS A 317 14.65 -4.86 -9.70
CA CYS A 317 13.32 -5.40 -9.99
C CYS A 317 13.39 -6.83 -10.55
N SER A 318 14.63 -7.38 -10.72
CA SER A 318 14.86 -8.64 -11.40
C SER A 318 14.11 -9.77 -10.73
N ILE A 319 13.05 -10.14 -11.38
CA ILE A 319 12.53 -11.48 -11.31
C ILE A 319 13.27 -12.25 -12.39
N VAL A 320 13.66 -13.45 -12.02
CA VAL A 320 14.26 -14.41 -12.93
C VAL A 320 13.49 -14.43 -14.27
N GLY A 321 14.18 -14.11 -15.35
CA GLY A 321 13.63 -14.16 -16.70
C GLY A 321 13.16 -12.86 -17.34
N TYR A 322 13.16 -11.72 -16.65
CA TYR A 322 12.91 -10.44 -17.28
C TYR A 322 14.15 -10.02 -18.10
N LYS A 323 14.22 -10.47 -19.35
CA LYS A 323 15.20 -9.94 -20.28
C LYS A 323 14.74 -8.56 -20.70
N TYR A 324 15.55 -7.56 -20.37
CA TYR A 324 15.42 -6.22 -20.89
C TYR A 324 15.35 -6.27 -22.43
N GLN A 325 14.25 -5.87 -22.95
CA GLN A 325 14.03 -5.59 -24.36
C GLN A 325 13.05 -4.45 -24.44
N PRO A 326 12.97 -3.74 -25.51
CA PRO A 326 12.46 -2.38 -25.65
C PRO A 326 11.12 -2.13 -24.93
N PHE A 327 11.08 -2.52 -23.64
CA PHE A 327 9.89 -2.49 -22.80
C PHE A 327 9.33 -1.07 -22.75
N HIS A 328 10.18 -0.09 -22.48
CA HIS A 328 9.75 1.31 -22.46
C HIS A 328 9.29 1.81 -23.82
N LYS A 329 9.94 1.35 -24.90
CA LYS A 329 9.46 1.62 -26.26
C LYS A 329 8.09 1.01 -26.48
N ASN A 330 7.90 -0.26 -26.13
CA ASN A 330 6.62 -0.94 -26.28
C ASN A 330 5.50 -0.27 -25.44
N VAL A 331 5.82 0.18 -24.22
CA VAL A 331 4.90 0.96 -23.39
C VAL A 331 4.54 2.26 -24.11
N ALA A 332 5.53 3.02 -24.58
CA ALA A 332 5.29 4.29 -25.25
C ALA A 332 4.49 4.12 -26.55
N ASP A 333 4.80 3.09 -27.35
CA ASP A 333 4.08 2.79 -28.58
C ASP A 333 2.60 2.43 -28.28
N CYS A 334 2.34 1.69 -27.19
CA CYS A 334 0.97 1.43 -26.74
C CYS A 334 0.26 2.70 -26.26
N LEU A 335 0.94 3.55 -25.49
CA LEU A 335 0.36 4.78 -24.94
C LEU A 335 0.12 5.85 -26.01
N GLN A 336 0.89 5.84 -27.10
CA GLN A 336 0.78 6.83 -28.18
C GLN A 336 -0.62 6.93 -28.78
N ASN A 337 -1.31 5.81 -28.87
CA ASN A 337 -2.63 5.69 -29.47
C ASN A 337 -3.71 5.42 -28.38
N ALA A 338 -3.40 5.68 -27.12
CA ALA A 338 -4.33 5.41 -26.04
C ALA A 338 -5.49 6.42 -26.04
N GLU A 339 -6.70 5.91 -26.18
CA GLU A 339 -7.95 6.68 -26.01
C GLU A 339 -8.39 6.77 -24.54
N TYR A 340 -7.72 6.04 -23.64
CA TYR A 340 -7.94 6.04 -22.22
C TYR A 340 -6.98 6.96 -21.48
N SER A 341 -7.33 7.36 -20.26
CA SER A 341 -6.46 8.18 -19.41
C SER A 341 -5.33 7.37 -18.80
N PHE A 342 -4.12 7.94 -18.73
CA PHE A 342 -3.00 7.29 -18.07
C PHE A 342 -2.10 8.28 -17.32
N LEU A 343 -1.40 7.76 -16.31
CA LEU A 343 -0.24 8.37 -15.66
C LEU A 343 0.92 7.39 -15.76
N TYR A 344 1.95 7.80 -16.47
CA TYR A 344 3.18 7.02 -16.64
C TYR A 344 4.31 7.69 -15.88
N TYR A 345 5.11 6.90 -15.17
CA TYR A 345 6.18 7.39 -14.30
C TYR A 345 7.54 6.97 -14.85
N CYS A 346 8.46 7.91 -14.92
CA CYS A 346 9.84 7.66 -15.36
C CYS A 346 10.81 8.65 -14.69
N ARG A 347 12.11 8.37 -14.78
CA ARG A 347 13.13 9.33 -14.35
C ARG A 347 13.35 10.43 -15.37
N SER A 348 13.64 11.64 -14.91
CA SER A 348 14.00 12.77 -15.77
C SER A 348 15.43 12.68 -16.29
N THR A 349 16.31 11.99 -15.57
CA THR A 349 17.75 11.86 -15.88
C THR A 349 18.15 10.39 -15.94
N PRO A 350 19.07 10.01 -16.85
CA PRO A 350 19.64 8.68 -16.86
C PRO A 350 20.46 8.43 -15.59
N PRO A 351 20.56 7.16 -15.11
CA PRO A 351 21.35 6.83 -13.94
C PRO A 351 22.84 7.16 -14.16
N LYS A 352 23.51 7.61 -13.09
CA LYS A 352 24.91 8.08 -13.12
C LYS A 352 25.95 6.96 -13.28
N SER A 353 25.58 5.68 -13.18
CA SER A 353 26.56 4.57 -13.24
C SER A 353 26.39 3.75 -14.52
N GLU A 354 27.42 3.77 -15.34
CA GLU A 354 27.53 2.98 -16.58
C GLU A 354 27.73 1.47 -16.36
N SER A 355 27.93 1.02 -15.14
CA SER A 355 28.46 -0.32 -14.84
C SER A 355 27.49 -1.49 -15.00
N THR A 356 26.23 -1.23 -15.34
CA THR A 356 25.17 -2.25 -15.33
C THR A 356 24.41 -2.38 -16.64
N PHE A 357 24.80 -1.64 -17.68
CA PHE A 357 24.12 -1.65 -18.97
C PHE A 357 24.85 -2.50 -20.02
N ASN A 358 24.09 -3.16 -20.87
CA ASN A 358 24.63 -3.54 -22.16
C ASN A 358 24.93 -2.25 -22.95
N ARG A 359 26.17 -2.08 -23.39
CA ARG A 359 26.72 -0.81 -23.91
C ARG A 359 25.91 -0.26 -25.11
N GLU A 360 25.34 -1.13 -25.92
CA GLU A 360 24.55 -0.75 -27.11
C GLU A 360 23.16 -0.19 -26.73
N ASP A 361 22.52 -0.76 -25.73
CA ASP A 361 21.23 -0.28 -25.23
C ASP A 361 21.37 1.04 -24.45
N ALA A 362 22.45 1.16 -23.67
CA ALA A 362 22.78 2.40 -22.97
C ALA A 362 23.02 3.58 -23.92
N GLU A 363 23.76 3.37 -25.03
CA GLU A 363 23.99 4.42 -26.01
C GLU A 363 22.71 4.83 -26.74
N HIS A 364 21.81 3.89 -27.02
CA HIS A 364 20.54 4.19 -27.69
C HIS A 364 19.58 4.93 -26.77
N ILE A 365 19.52 4.53 -25.52
CA ILE A 365 18.67 5.14 -24.49
C ILE A 365 19.22 6.51 -24.05
N MET A 366 20.54 6.65 -24.00
CA MET A 366 21.21 7.92 -23.66
C MET A 366 21.14 8.93 -24.82
N LYS A 367 21.14 8.48 -26.06
CA LYS A 367 20.94 9.34 -27.25
C LYS A 367 19.50 9.80 -27.38
N MET A 368 18.55 8.96 -27.01
CA MET A 368 17.16 9.37 -26.80
C MET A 368 17.03 9.81 -25.33
N LYS A 369 17.29 11.09 -25.05
CA LYS A 369 16.87 11.64 -23.76
C LYS A 369 15.46 11.15 -23.52
N LEU A 370 15.23 10.37 -22.45
CA LEU A 370 13.94 9.72 -22.18
C LEU A 370 12.77 10.71 -22.25
N GLY A 371 12.99 11.94 -21.77
CA GLY A 371 12.09 13.03 -21.97
C GLY A 371 11.76 13.29 -23.44
N GLN A 372 12.72 13.29 -24.34
CA GLN A 372 12.47 13.56 -25.77
C GLN A 372 11.67 12.47 -26.46
N TYR A 373 11.82 11.21 -26.06
CA TYR A 373 11.04 10.11 -26.64
C TYR A 373 9.53 10.29 -26.38
N PHE A 374 9.16 10.67 -25.15
CA PHE A 374 7.77 10.97 -24.81
C PHE A 374 7.33 12.36 -25.30
N MET A 375 8.25 13.34 -25.30
CA MET A 375 8.01 14.72 -25.77
C MET A 375 7.60 14.81 -27.24
N ASN A 376 8.27 14.06 -28.10
CA ASN A 376 7.95 14.05 -29.54
C ASN A 376 6.56 13.47 -29.87
N LYS A 377 5.83 13.01 -28.86
CA LYS A 377 4.51 12.37 -28.98
C LYS A 377 3.34 13.26 -28.52
N GLY A 378 3.59 14.50 -28.14
CA GLY A 378 2.53 15.44 -27.72
C GLY A 378 1.95 15.19 -26.33
N TYR A 379 2.67 14.47 -25.48
CA TYR A 379 2.22 14.24 -24.09
C TYR A 379 2.49 15.43 -23.19
N TYR A 380 1.74 15.51 -22.10
CA TYR A 380 1.99 16.44 -21.00
C TYR A 380 2.84 15.75 -19.93
N PHE A 381 3.69 16.50 -19.25
CA PHE A 381 4.48 15.96 -18.15
C PHE A 381 4.54 16.93 -16.98
N GLN A 382 4.74 16.36 -15.81
CA GLN A 382 4.94 17.06 -14.56
C GLN A 382 6.22 16.57 -13.92
N LYS A 383 7.12 17.50 -13.57
CA LYS A 383 8.31 17.18 -12.77
C LYS A 383 7.93 17.10 -11.30
N VAL A 384 8.23 15.99 -10.66
CA VAL A 384 8.01 15.77 -9.24
C VAL A 384 9.37 15.70 -8.56
N PRO A 385 9.76 16.71 -7.77
CA PRO A 385 11.03 16.71 -7.07
C PRO A 385 11.03 15.65 -5.97
N LEU A 386 12.10 14.86 -5.91
CA LEU A 386 12.42 13.93 -4.84
C LEU A 386 13.68 14.40 -4.12
N ASP A 387 13.96 13.87 -2.94
CA ASP A 387 15.09 14.30 -2.10
C ASP A 387 16.45 14.31 -2.84
N ASN A 388 16.68 13.36 -3.76
CA ASN A 388 17.94 13.24 -4.50
C ASN A 388 17.75 13.09 -6.02
N ASP A 389 16.53 13.23 -6.54
CA ASP A 389 16.23 12.99 -7.95
C ASP A 389 14.97 13.76 -8.36
N THR A 390 14.64 13.74 -9.64
CA THR A 390 13.38 14.25 -10.17
C THR A 390 12.71 13.17 -10.98
N GLU A 391 11.49 12.83 -10.63
CA GLU A 391 10.65 11.94 -11.44
C GLU A 391 9.76 12.75 -12.39
N LEU A 392 9.47 12.15 -13.53
CA LEU A 392 8.48 12.65 -14.47
C LEU A 392 7.20 11.84 -14.34
N MET A 393 6.08 12.53 -14.23
CA MET A 393 4.77 11.97 -14.40
C MET A 393 4.23 12.44 -15.77
N VAL A 394 3.92 11.52 -16.65
CA VAL A 394 3.53 11.77 -18.04
C VAL A 394 2.07 11.38 -18.24
N SER A 395 1.31 12.20 -18.99
CA SER A 395 -0.09 11.95 -19.29
C SER A 395 -0.45 12.36 -20.71
N ASN A 396 -1.51 11.80 -21.27
CA ASN A 396 -2.12 12.24 -22.53
C ASN A 396 -3.10 13.42 -22.36
N GLN A 397 -3.34 13.87 -21.13
CA GLN A 397 -4.25 14.97 -20.83
C GLN A 397 -3.59 16.02 -19.95
N LEU A 398 -3.96 17.28 -20.16
CA LEU A 398 -3.56 18.40 -19.31
C LEU A 398 -4.52 18.49 -18.12
N TYR A 399 -3.97 18.49 -16.91
CA TYR A 399 -4.72 18.63 -15.68
C TYR A 399 -4.31 19.91 -14.95
N ASN A 400 -5.28 20.66 -14.43
CA ASN A 400 -5.00 21.80 -13.56
C ASN A 400 -4.65 21.30 -12.16
N SER A 401 -3.36 21.23 -11.85
CA SER A 401 -2.88 20.84 -10.52
C SER A 401 -3.07 21.97 -9.51
N LYS A 402 -3.55 21.64 -8.31
CA LYS A 402 -3.60 22.57 -7.16
C LYS A 402 -2.29 22.61 -6.37
N VAL A 403 -1.38 21.70 -6.64
CA VAL A 403 -0.06 21.61 -6.02
C VAL A 403 0.94 22.39 -6.88
N GLN A 404 2.07 22.80 -6.31
CA GLN A 404 3.12 23.59 -6.98
C GLN A 404 3.74 22.97 -8.24
N PHE A 405 3.25 21.80 -8.66
CA PHE A 405 3.71 21.10 -9.85
C PHE A 405 2.88 21.51 -11.05
N GLN A 406 3.50 22.16 -12.01
CA GLN A 406 2.84 22.57 -13.26
C GLN A 406 3.06 21.52 -14.34
N TRP A 407 1.98 21.17 -15.03
CA TRP A 407 2.06 20.38 -16.26
C TRP A 407 2.60 21.26 -17.38
N THR A 408 3.61 20.78 -18.08
CA THR A 408 4.18 21.46 -19.27
C THR A 408 3.89 20.62 -20.51
N ASN A 409 3.62 21.31 -21.62
CA ASN A 409 3.49 20.63 -22.91
C ASN A 409 4.88 20.26 -23.42
N THR A 410 5.00 19.10 -24.05
CA THR A 410 6.24 18.60 -24.64
C THR A 410 6.76 19.46 -25.77
N ASN A 411 5.93 20.31 -26.38
CA ASN A 411 6.31 21.23 -27.44
C ASN A 411 6.94 22.53 -26.95
N GLU A 412 6.89 22.84 -25.63
CA GLU A 412 7.58 23.98 -25.05
C GLU A 412 9.00 23.58 -24.69
N ASN A 413 9.98 24.30 -25.27
CA ASN A 413 11.41 24.05 -25.12
C ASN A 413 11.81 23.86 -23.65
N ILE A 414 12.27 22.65 -23.35
CA ILE A 414 12.95 22.38 -22.08
C ILE A 414 14.41 22.80 -22.27
N THR A 415 14.69 24.04 -21.89
CA THR A 415 16.07 24.51 -21.68
C THR A 415 16.57 24.05 -20.32
#